data_ed0ed18e8879b1e8bb95f52e63fe8e97
#
_entry.id   ed0ed18e8879b1e8bb95f52e63fe8e97
#
_cell.length_a   1.000
_cell.length_b   1.000
_cell.length_c   1.000
_cell.angle_alpha   90.00
_cell.angle_beta   90.00
_cell.angle_gamma   90.00
#
_symmetry.space_group_name_H-M   'P 1'
#
loop_
_entity.id
_entity.type
_entity.pdbx_description
1 polymer ?
#
loop_
_entity_poly.entity_id
_entity_poly.type
_entity_poly.pdbx_seq_one_letter_code
_entity_poly.pdbx_strand_id
1 'polypeptide(L)'
;MKHLPIAGLLLLSLAACSRSPDSPEAAPAPAKDTATATAPADADLATTSPADPRSDSPARLDGFGGARLGAPIAEVRSGFGTPLQGLGTDAAGKPLPADDNHDGCYFLRPQDAEDPRLMIEGRKLVRYDVRSTGIVAPGGGKVGMTLGELQLLYPERADVGPDKYDENAQHLRVRPAQEGAAIIDFALGADGKVGSWRVGQTPQVDYVEGCG
;
A
#
# COMPACT_ATOMS: atom_id res chain seq x y z
N MET A 1 -32.09 15.90 41.87
CA MET A 1 -33.40 15.21 42.07
C MET A 1 -33.69 14.47 40.76
N LYS A 2 -33.61 13.29 40.68
CA LYS A 2 -34.20 12.03 40.95
C LYS A 2 -33.44 10.91 40.20
N HIS A 3 -32.89 10.04 40.98
CA HIS A 3 -32.39 8.72 40.54
C HIS A 3 -33.54 7.80 40.17
N LEU A 4 -33.35 6.90 39.20
CA LEU A 4 -33.95 5.56 39.26
C LEU A 4 -33.07 4.56 38.49
N PRO A 5 -32.70 3.44 39.14
CA PRO A 5 -32.07 2.30 38.50
C PRO A 5 -33.11 1.25 38.09
N ILE A 6 -32.91 0.55 37.00
CA ILE A 6 -33.60 -0.72 36.73
C ILE A 6 -32.56 -1.79 36.46
N ALA A 7 -32.53 -2.71 37.44
CA ALA A 7 -31.88 -4.01 37.34
C ALA A 7 -32.91 -5.04 36.83
N GLY A 8 -32.47 -6.06 36.17
CA GLY A 8 -33.27 -7.22 35.74
C GLY A 8 -32.42 -8.05 34.77
N LEU A 9 -31.79 -9.02 35.23
CA LEU A 9 -32.07 -10.41 35.61
C LEU A 9 -31.98 -11.38 34.44
N LEU A 10 -30.92 -12.17 34.49
CA LEU A 10 -30.72 -13.57 34.12
C LEU A 10 -31.71 -14.28 33.19
N LEU A 11 -31.17 -15.06 32.26
CA LEU A 11 -31.52 -16.47 32.06
C LEU A 11 -30.39 -17.22 31.34
N LEU A 12 -29.81 -18.19 32.03
CA LEU A 12 -28.98 -19.30 31.54
C LEU A 12 -29.84 -20.23 30.69
N SER A 13 -29.31 -20.78 29.61
CA SER A 13 -29.72 -22.07 29.09
C SER A 13 -28.51 -22.83 28.54
N LEU A 14 -28.08 -23.81 29.32
CA LEU A 14 -27.24 -24.94 28.86
C LEU A 14 -28.10 -25.92 28.08
N ALA A 15 -27.61 -26.43 26.95
CA ALA A 15 -27.96 -27.75 26.46
C ALA A 15 -26.74 -28.36 25.73
N ALA A 16 -26.20 -29.38 26.37
CA ALA A 16 -25.24 -30.32 25.84
C ALA A 16 -25.99 -31.47 25.12
N CYS A 17 -25.28 -32.16 24.19
CA CYS A 17 -25.29 -33.62 23.88
C CYS A 17 -24.69 -33.80 22.50
N SER A 18 -23.44 -34.29 22.39
CA SER A 18 -23.03 -35.71 22.39
C SER A 18 -23.53 -36.53 21.22
N ARG A 19 -22.62 -36.95 20.31
CA ARG A 19 -22.24 -38.35 20.04
C ARG A 19 -21.57 -38.50 18.68
N SER A 20 -20.31 -38.95 18.69
CA SER A 20 -19.75 -39.88 17.70
C SER A 20 -20.31 -41.27 18.00
N PRO A 21 -20.18 -42.33 17.20
CA PRO A 21 -19.08 -42.73 16.32
C PRO A 21 -19.57 -43.38 15.00
N ASP A 22 -18.71 -43.68 14.06
CA ASP A 22 -18.32 -45.01 13.65
C ASP A 22 -17.34 -45.00 12.46
N SER A 23 -16.26 -45.73 12.69
CA SER A 23 -15.34 -46.24 11.67
C SER A 23 -15.71 -47.71 11.39
N PRO A 24 -15.53 -48.25 10.18
CA PRO A 24 -14.67 -49.41 9.99
C PRO A 24 -13.80 -49.26 8.74
N GLU A 25 -12.52 -49.50 8.85
CA GLU A 25 -11.73 -50.71 8.84
C GLU A 25 -11.57 -51.44 7.50
N ALA A 26 -10.28 -51.64 7.17
CA ALA A 26 -9.63 -52.72 6.46
C ALA A 26 -9.42 -52.67 4.94
N ALA A 27 -8.15 -52.63 4.65
CA ALA A 27 -7.36 -52.94 3.45
C ALA A 27 -7.69 -54.32 2.78
N PRO A 28 -7.09 -54.68 1.59
CA PRO A 28 -5.65 -54.82 1.44
C PRO A 28 -5.08 -54.40 0.06
N ALA A 29 -3.76 -54.22 0.03
CA ALA A 29 -2.95 -54.17 -1.18
C ALA A 29 -2.83 -55.59 -1.87
N PRO A 30 -2.48 -55.57 -3.17
CA PRO A 30 -1.19 -56.20 -3.48
C PRO A 30 -0.34 -55.53 -4.59
N ALA A 31 0.95 -55.65 -4.35
CA ALA A 31 2.06 -56.06 -5.23
C ALA A 31 2.36 -55.28 -6.53
N LYS A 32 3.54 -54.66 -6.45
CA LYS A 32 4.71 -54.69 -7.37
C LYS A 32 4.46 -54.90 -8.86
N ASP A 33 4.87 -53.92 -9.63
CA ASP A 33 5.72 -54.17 -10.80
C ASP A 33 6.74 -53.04 -10.99
N THR A 34 7.96 -53.46 -10.97
CA THR A 34 9.18 -52.73 -11.22
C THR A 34 9.29 -52.49 -12.72
N ALA A 35 9.23 -51.23 -13.15
CA ALA A 35 9.67 -50.86 -14.49
C ALA A 35 10.69 -49.73 -14.36
N THR A 36 11.93 -50.12 -14.47
CA THR A 36 13.09 -49.25 -14.74
C THR A 36 12.87 -48.56 -16.08
N ALA A 37 12.64 -47.26 -16.08
CA ALA A 37 12.73 -46.43 -17.26
C ALA A 37 13.76 -45.33 -17.02
N THR A 38 14.80 -45.48 -17.77
CA THR A 38 15.94 -44.58 -18.04
C THR A 38 15.47 -43.15 -18.22
N ALA A 39 16.05 -42.24 -17.42
CA ALA A 39 15.93 -40.83 -17.60
C ALA A 39 16.63 -40.35 -18.87
N PRO A 40 16.05 -39.50 -19.68
CA PRO A 40 16.83 -38.60 -20.53
C PRO A 40 17.16 -37.31 -19.78
N ALA A 41 18.43 -36.93 -19.98
CA ALA A 41 19.08 -35.75 -19.40
C ALA A 41 18.35 -34.43 -19.71
N ASP A 42 18.36 -33.58 -18.70
CA ASP A 42 18.43 -32.12 -18.70
C ASP A 42 18.27 -31.46 -20.06
N ALA A 43 17.08 -30.95 -20.30
CA ALA A 43 16.91 -29.70 -21.02
C ALA A 43 16.53 -28.65 -19.98
N ASP A 44 17.52 -27.89 -19.55
CA ASP A 44 17.39 -26.63 -18.79
C ASP A 44 16.55 -25.65 -19.63
N LEU A 45 15.26 -25.82 -19.58
CA LEU A 45 14.33 -24.78 -19.99
C LEU A 45 14.36 -23.74 -18.87
N ALA A 46 15.35 -22.85 -18.94
CA ALA A 46 15.29 -21.56 -18.29
C ALA A 46 13.96 -20.92 -18.71
N THR A 47 12.93 -21.19 -17.92
CA THR A 47 11.67 -20.45 -17.98
C THR A 47 12.00 -19.03 -17.58
N THR A 48 12.34 -18.23 -18.58
CA THR A 48 12.38 -16.78 -18.44
C THR A 48 10.94 -16.36 -18.17
N SER A 49 10.59 -16.33 -16.89
CA SER A 49 9.34 -15.74 -16.44
C SER A 49 9.35 -14.32 -17.01
N PRO A 50 8.29 -13.86 -17.72
CA PRO A 50 8.23 -12.49 -18.18
C PRO A 50 8.50 -11.60 -16.98
N ALA A 51 9.49 -10.70 -17.07
CA ALA A 51 9.78 -9.76 -16.00
C ALA A 51 8.48 -9.05 -15.64
N ASP A 52 8.04 -9.19 -14.39
CA ASP A 52 6.84 -8.51 -13.90
C ASP A 52 7.12 -7.00 -14.01
N PRO A 53 6.41 -6.24 -14.85
CA PRO A 53 6.65 -4.81 -15.02
C PRO A 53 6.50 -4.02 -13.71
N ARG A 54 6.00 -4.67 -12.66
CA ARG A 54 5.91 -4.16 -11.31
C ARG A 54 7.24 -4.20 -10.54
N SER A 55 8.20 -5.02 -10.99
CA SER A 55 9.49 -5.19 -10.30
C SER A 55 10.46 -4.03 -10.54
N ASP A 56 10.28 -3.25 -11.62
CA ASP A 56 11.18 -2.16 -11.99
C ASP A 56 10.74 -0.79 -11.44
N SER A 57 9.56 -0.71 -10.80
CA SER A 57 9.10 0.53 -10.18
C SER A 57 9.93 0.88 -8.96
N PRO A 58 10.39 2.14 -8.82
CA PRO A 58 11.08 2.60 -7.61
C PRO A 58 10.15 2.70 -6.40
N ALA A 59 8.82 2.62 -6.61
CA ALA A 59 7.81 2.73 -5.56
C ALA A 59 7.63 1.43 -4.78
N ARG A 60 7.76 1.49 -3.46
CA ARG A 60 7.59 0.37 -2.53
C ARG A 60 6.72 0.79 -1.34
N LEU A 61 6.17 -0.20 -0.63
CA LEU A 61 5.41 0.08 0.60
C LEU A 61 6.27 0.66 1.71
N ASP A 62 7.57 0.40 1.71
CA ASP A 62 8.51 0.88 2.71
C ASP A 62 9.28 2.14 2.27
N GLY A 63 9.00 2.71 1.08
CA GLY A 63 9.67 3.90 0.59
C GLY A 63 9.68 4.06 -0.93
N PHE A 64 10.53 4.94 -1.44
CA PHE A 64 10.69 5.24 -2.86
C PHE A 64 12.17 5.33 -3.24
N GLY A 65 12.61 4.57 -4.25
CA GLY A 65 14.03 4.47 -4.59
C GLY A 65 14.86 4.02 -3.38
N GLY A 66 15.90 4.75 -3.03
CA GLY A 66 16.69 4.51 -1.83
C GLY A 66 16.14 5.16 -0.56
N ALA A 67 15.10 6.01 -0.66
CA ALA A 67 14.50 6.70 0.48
C ALA A 67 13.45 5.82 1.18
N ARG A 68 13.62 5.56 2.49
CA ARG A 68 12.72 4.74 3.29
C ARG A 68 11.76 5.59 4.10
N LEU A 69 10.51 5.12 4.26
CA LEU A 69 9.56 5.70 5.22
C LEU A 69 10.13 5.58 6.65
N GLY A 70 9.99 6.67 7.42
CA GLY A 70 10.56 6.79 8.76
C GLY A 70 12.03 7.22 8.81
N ALA A 71 12.75 7.19 7.69
CA ALA A 71 14.15 7.60 7.64
C ALA A 71 14.32 9.11 7.89
N PRO A 72 15.38 9.52 8.60
CA PRO A 72 15.75 10.93 8.75
C PRO A 72 16.05 11.57 7.40
N ILE A 73 15.81 12.88 7.27
CA ILE A 73 15.98 13.63 6.01
C ILE A 73 17.39 13.48 5.42
N ALA A 74 18.43 13.38 6.23
CA ALA A 74 19.80 13.19 5.76
C ALA A 74 19.96 11.84 5.01
N GLU A 75 19.34 10.77 5.51
CA GLU A 75 19.32 9.46 4.84
C GLU A 75 18.45 9.47 3.58
N VAL A 76 17.30 10.18 3.62
CA VAL A 76 16.45 10.37 2.43
C VAL A 76 17.24 11.00 1.30
N ARG A 77 17.99 12.08 1.57
CA ARG A 77 18.82 12.76 0.58
C ARG A 77 19.91 11.86 0.01
N SER A 78 20.65 11.18 0.87
CA SER A 78 21.71 10.29 0.43
C SER A 78 21.20 9.07 -0.34
N GLY A 79 20.04 8.52 0.07
CA GLY A 79 19.44 7.34 -0.54
C GLY A 79 18.69 7.64 -1.84
N PHE A 80 18.22 8.88 -2.04
CA PHE A 80 17.43 9.23 -3.23
C PHE A 80 18.28 9.30 -4.51
N GLY A 81 19.55 9.66 -4.41
CA GLY A 81 20.51 9.64 -5.52
C GLY A 81 20.47 10.86 -6.45
N THR A 82 19.46 11.72 -6.37
CA THR A 82 19.37 13.00 -7.09
C THR A 82 19.11 14.15 -6.12
N PRO A 83 19.50 15.40 -6.46
CA PRO A 83 19.22 16.56 -5.62
C PRO A 83 17.72 16.75 -5.40
N LEU A 84 17.35 17.00 -4.15
CA LEU A 84 15.99 17.32 -3.76
C LEU A 84 15.81 18.81 -3.50
N GLN A 85 14.68 19.37 -3.91
CA GLN A 85 14.27 20.75 -3.68
C GLN A 85 12.92 20.81 -2.98
N GLY A 86 12.63 21.95 -2.33
CA GLY A 86 11.31 22.22 -1.75
C GLY A 86 10.23 22.27 -2.83
N LEU A 87 9.01 21.87 -2.49
CA LEU A 87 7.85 22.02 -3.35
C LEU A 87 7.32 23.44 -3.21
N GLY A 88 7.10 24.09 -4.34
CA GLY A 88 6.66 25.49 -4.41
C GLY A 88 7.77 26.45 -4.76
N THR A 89 7.41 27.74 -4.84
CA THR A 89 8.34 28.84 -5.17
C THR A 89 8.16 29.97 -4.17
N ASP A 90 9.21 30.73 -3.97
CA ASP A 90 9.15 32.01 -3.25
C ASP A 90 8.44 33.11 -4.10
N ALA A 91 8.30 34.32 -3.55
CA ALA A 91 7.68 35.44 -4.22
C ALA A 91 8.42 35.88 -5.51
N ALA A 92 9.67 35.48 -5.70
CA ALA A 92 10.47 35.72 -6.90
C ALA A 92 10.38 34.57 -7.92
N GLY A 93 9.58 33.53 -7.66
CA GLY A 93 9.44 32.34 -8.50
C GLY A 93 10.58 31.34 -8.39
N LYS A 94 11.51 31.52 -7.41
CA LYS A 94 12.60 30.58 -7.17
C LYS A 94 12.10 29.40 -6.35
N PRO A 95 12.47 28.15 -6.69
CA PRO A 95 12.13 26.97 -5.89
C PRO A 95 12.50 27.18 -4.42
N LEU A 96 11.58 26.82 -3.52
CA LEU A 96 11.86 26.88 -2.08
C LEU A 96 13.05 25.98 -1.74
N PRO A 97 13.98 26.44 -0.90
CA PRO A 97 15.06 25.59 -0.45
C PRO A 97 14.48 24.45 0.37
N ALA A 98 15.12 23.32 0.29
CA ALA A 98 14.84 22.23 1.20
C ALA A 98 15.52 22.56 2.54
N ASP A 99 14.75 23.03 3.48
CA ASP A 99 15.23 23.33 4.83
C ASP A 99 15.20 22.07 5.70
N ASP A 100 16.35 21.44 5.84
CA ASP A 100 16.49 20.21 6.65
C ASP A 100 16.38 20.46 8.17
N ASN A 101 16.39 21.70 8.59
CA ASN A 101 16.29 22.08 10.01
C ASN A 101 14.85 22.42 10.43
N HIS A 102 13.90 22.32 9.51
CA HIS A 102 12.50 22.58 9.80
C HIS A 102 11.84 21.34 10.42
N ASP A 103 11.37 21.47 11.65
CA ASP A 103 10.68 20.37 12.37
C ASP A 103 9.20 20.21 11.97
N GLY A 104 8.67 21.12 11.16
CA GLY A 104 7.29 21.07 10.67
C GLY A 104 7.08 20.05 9.54
N CYS A 105 5.97 20.26 8.83
CA CYS A 105 5.61 19.50 7.65
C CYS A 105 5.95 20.26 6.38
N TYR A 106 6.57 19.61 5.40
CA TYR A 106 6.87 20.18 4.09
C TYR A 106 7.06 19.09 3.05
N PHE A 107 7.09 19.47 1.77
CA PHE A 107 7.33 18.56 0.68
C PHE A 107 8.67 18.83 0.00
N LEU A 108 9.32 17.73 -0.41
CA LEU A 108 10.47 17.71 -1.30
C LEU A 108 10.11 16.99 -2.60
N ARG A 109 10.81 17.33 -3.67
CA ARG A 109 10.78 16.60 -4.94
C ARG A 109 12.17 16.59 -5.60
N PRO A 110 12.43 15.68 -6.55
CA PRO A 110 13.62 15.79 -7.38
C PRO A 110 13.66 17.14 -8.13
N GLN A 111 14.86 17.66 -8.38
CA GLN A 111 14.99 18.91 -9.14
C GLN A 111 14.58 18.76 -10.60
N ASP A 112 14.77 17.57 -11.15
CA ASP A 112 14.59 17.22 -12.56
C ASP A 112 13.29 16.45 -12.84
N ALA A 113 12.44 16.22 -11.83
CA ALA A 113 11.18 15.51 -11.96
C ALA A 113 10.09 16.09 -11.06
N GLU A 114 8.83 15.91 -11.47
CA GLU A 114 7.67 16.33 -10.68
C GLU A 114 7.31 15.32 -9.57
N ASP A 115 7.67 14.07 -9.75
CA ASP A 115 7.41 12.97 -8.83
C ASP A 115 8.68 12.19 -8.49
N PRO A 116 8.72 11.56 -7.31
CA PRO A 116 7.71 11.60 -6.26
C PRO A 116 7.74 12.93 -5.48
N ARG A 117 6.61 13.25 -4.84
CA ARG A 117 6.55 14.32 -3.82
C ARG A 117 6.71 13.67 -2.46
N LEU A 118 7.79 13.95 -1.79
CA LEU A 118 8.17 13.38 -0.50
C LEU A 118 7.67 14.27 0.62
N MET A 119 6.73 13.80 1.44
CA MET A 119 6.28 14.52 2.63
C MET A 119 7.25 14.26 3.78
N ILE A 120 7.81 15.32 4.29
CA ILE A 120 8.67 15.32 5.45
C ILE A 120 7.91 15.92 6.62
N GLU A 121 7.85 15.22 7.74
CA GLU A 121 7.29 15.71 9.00
C GLU A 121 8.18 15.28 10.15
N GLY A 122 8.46 16.20 11.07
CA GLY A 122 9.39 15.93 12.17
C GLY A 122 10.76 15.45 11.67
N ARG A 123 11.22 15.98 10.54
CA ARG A 123 12.52 15.65 9.89
C ARG A 123 12.63 14.20 9.39
N LYS A 124 11.51 13.53 9.15
CA LYS A 124 11.45 12.15 8.63
C LYS A 124 10.56 12.08 7.40
N LEU A 125 10.87 11.16 6.48
CA LEU A 125 9.98 10.82 5.39
C LEU A 125 8.78 10.04 5.94
N VAL A 126 7.57 10.60 5.79
CA VAL A 126 6.35 10.00 6.34
C VAL A 126 5.37 9.54 5.27
N ARG A 127 5.46 10.12 4.07
CA ARG A 127 4.60 9.81 2.91
C ARG A 127 5.29 10.18 1.62
N TYR A 128 4.95 9.54 0.54
CA TYR A 128 5.24 10.02 -0.80
C TYR A 128 4.01 9.95 -1.69
N ASP A 129 3.89 10.93 -2.60
CA ASP A 129 2.78 11.11 -3.51
C ASP A 129 3.27 11.04 -4.96
N VAL A 130 2.45 10.49 -5.86
CA VAL A 130 2.71 10.38 -7.29
C VAL A 130 1.50 10.85 -8.09
N ARG A 131 1.77 11.65 -9.12
CA ARG A 131 0.75 12.19 -10.05
C ARG A 131 1.05 11.85 -11.51
N SER A 132 2.25 11.40 -11.81
CA SER A 132 2.65 11.02 -13.17
C SER A 132 2.16 9.62 -13.53
N THR A 133 1.89 9.40 -14.82
CA THR A 133 1.41 8.12 -15.35
C THR A 133 2.51 7.05 -15.44
N GLY A 134 3.79 7.45 -15.40
CA GLY A 134 4.93 6.57 -15.62
C GLY A 134 5.36 5.75 -14.41
N ILE A 135 4.87 6.07 -13.21
CA ILE A 135 5.27 5.39 -11.98
C ILE A 135 4.14 4.47 -11.52
N VAL A 136 4.50 3.21 -11.29
CA VAL A 136 3.57 2.15 -10.88
C VAL A 136 3.63 1.98 -9.37
N ALA A 137 2.49 1.98 -8.71
CA ALA A 137 2.36 1.73 -7.28
C ALA A 137 2.64 0.26 -6.94
N PRO A 138 3.04 -0.05 -5.68
CA PRO A 138 3.17 -1.42 -5.23
C PRO A 138 1.89 -2.22 -5.47
N GLY A 139 1.99 -3.33 -6.20
CA GLY A 139 0.83 -4.14 -6.61
C GLY A 139 0.25 -3.79 -7.99
N GLY A 140 0.75 -2.76 -8.68
CA GLY A 140 0.46 -2.55 -10.10
C GLY A 140 -0.48 -1.40 -10.44
N GLY A 141 -1.08 -0.72 -9.45
CA GLY A 141 -1.93 0.46 -9.69
C GLY A 141 -1.16 1.66 -10.23
N LYS A 142 -1.77 2.50 -11.04
CA LYS A 142 -1.14 3.71 -11.59
C LYS A 142 -2.16 4.79 -11.94
N VAL A 143 -1.69 6.00 -12.13
CA VAL A 143 -2.48 7.13 -12.64
C VAL A 143 -3.12 6.77 -13.98
N GLY A 144 -4.40 7.15 -14.14
CA GLY A 144 -5.22 6.89 -15.31
C GLY A 144 -6.05 5.60 -15.26
N MET A 145 -5.80 4.69 -14.31
CA MET A 145 -6.60 3.49 -14.12
C MET A 145 -7.99 3.82 -13.55
N THR A 146 -8.95 2.98 -13.87
CA THR A 146 -10.31 3.04 -13.33
C THR A 146 -10.42 2.32 -11.98
N LEU A 147 -11.49 2.58 -11.25
CA LEU A 147 -11.81 1.88 -10.00
C LEU A 147 -11.83 0.35 -10.19
N GLY A 148 -12.50 -0.12 -11.25
CA GLY A 148 -12.63 -1.56 -11.51
C GLY A 148 -11.28 -2.24 -11.77
N GLU A 149 -10.37 -1.58 -12.51
CA GLU A 149 -9.03 -2.10 -12.74
C GLU A 149 -8.22 -2.18 -11.43
N LEU A 150 -8.34 -1.18 -10.55
CA LEU A 150 -7.70 -1.23 -9.23
C LEU A 150 -8.25 -2.35 -8.34
N GLN A 151 -9.56 -2.56 -8.31
CA GLN A 151 -10.17 -3.64 -7.52
C GLN A 151 -9.69 -5.03 -7.96
N LEU A 152 -9.42 -5.22 -9.26
CA LEU A 152 -8.84 -6.47 -9.77
C LEU A 152 -7.37 -6.67 -9.32
N LEU A 153 -6.62 -5.57 -9.15
CA LEU A 153 -5.22 -5.64 -8.68
C LEU A 153 -5.10 -5.86 -7.18
N TYR A 154 -6.09 -5.39 -6.40
CA TYR A 154 -6.06 -5.42 -4.94
C TYR A 154 -7.27 -6.15 -4.35
N PRO A 155 -7.51 -7.42 -4.73
CA PRO A 155 -8.67 -8.17 -4.26
C PRO A 155 -8.64 -8.28 -2.72
N GLU A 156 -9.81 -8.20 -2.09
CA GLU A 156 -10.02 -8.35 -0.63
C GLU A 156 -9.35 -7.31 0.28
N ARG A 157 -8.50 -6.43 -0.28
CA ARG A 157 -7.80 -5.37 0.47
C ARG A 157 -8.18 -3.95 0.08
N ALA A 158 -9.01 -3.80 -0.93
CA ALA A 158 -9.45 -2.50 -1.43
C ALA A 158 -10.70 -2.02 -0.68
N ASP A 159 -10.57 -0.90 0.02
CA ASP A 159 -11.67 -0.18 0.63
C ASP A 159 -11.95 1.08 -0.20
N VAL A 160 -13.19 1.24 -0.65
CA VAL A 160 -13.62 2.41 -1.44
C VAL A 160 -14.39 3.36 -0.53
N GLY A 161 -14.07 4.64 -0.59
CA GLY A 161 -14.75 5.69 0.14
C GLY A 161 -14.92 6.97 -0.67
N PRO A 162 -15.80 7.88 -0.25
CA PRO A 162 -15.96 9.17 -0.89
C PRO A 162 -14.73 10.07 -0.68
N ASP A 163 -14.49 11.00 -1.60
CA ASP A 163 -13.57 12.11 -1.35
C ASP A 163 -14.16 13.08 -0.31
N LYS A 164 -13.30 13.78 0.41
CA LYS A 164 -13.72 14.69 1.49
C LYS A 164 -14.39 15.96 0.97
N TYR A 165 -14.03 16.43 -0.21
CA TYR A 165 -14.41 17.73 -0.74
C TYR A 165 -15.20 17.66 -2.05
N ASP A 166 -15.09 16.56 -2.80
CA ASP A 166 -15.79 16.36 -4.08
C ASP A 166 -16.67 15.12 -4.00
N GLU A 167 -17.99 15.33 -3.97
CA GLU A 167 -18.99 14.25 -3.92
C GLU A 167 -18.96 13.31 -5.14
N ASN A 168 -18.34 13.75 -6.25
CA ASN A 168 -18.19 12.96 -7.46
C ASN A 168 -16.86 12.22 -7.54
N ALA A 169 -15.97 12.47 -6.59
CA ALA A 169 -14.66 11.84 -6.49
C ALA A 169 -14.64 10.75 -5.41
N GLN A 170 -13.69 9.84 -5.51
CA GLN A 170 -13.58 8.68 -4.63
C GLN A 170 -12.12 8.39 -4.28
N HIS A 171 -11.92 7.67 -3.19
CA HIS A 171 -10.66 7.08 -2.81
C HIS A 171 -10.76 5.56 -2.81
N LEU A 172 -9.72 4.88 -3.31
CA LEU A 172 -9.52 3.46 -3.07
C LEU A 172 -8.28 3.30 -2.20
N ARG A 173 -8.48 2.75 -1.02
CA ARG A 173 -7.40 2.47 -0.05
C ARG A 173 -7.07 1.00 -0.04
N VAL A 174 -5.80 0.67 -0.20
CA VAL A 174 -5.32 -0.70 -0.08
C VAL A 174 -4.86 -0.93 1.36
N ARG A 175 -5.61 -1.76 2.09
CA ARG A 175 -5.25 -2.14 3.46
C ARG A 175 -3.90 -2.85 3.49
N PRO A 176 -3.03 -2.54 4.44
CA PRO A 176 -1.76 -3.23 4.58
C PRO A 176 -1.97 -4.69 4.96
N ALA A 177 -1.02 -5.55 4.57
CA ALA A 177 -1.04 -6.96 4.95
C ALA A 177 -0.73 -7.18 6.44
N GLN A 178 -0.06 -6.21 7.07
CA GLN A 178 0.34 -6.22 8.47
C GLN A 178 -0.06 -4.91 9.12
N GLU A 179 -0.46 -4.97 10.39
CA GLU A 179 -0.77 -3.78 11.17
C GLU A 179 0.45 -2.86 11.28
N GLY A 180 0.24 -1.55 11.13
CA GLY A 180 1.31 -0.55 11.15
C GLY A 180 2.12 -0.43 9.85
N ALA A 181 1.89 -1.27 8.84
CA ALA A 181 2.49 -1.09 7.53
C ALA A 181 1.81 0.06 6.76
N ALA A 182 2.52 0.58 5.75
CA ALA A 182 2.02 1.67 4.95
C ALA A 182 0.77 1.30 4.13
N ILE A 183 -0.08 2.28 3.92
CA ILE A 183 -1.30 2.21 3.12
C ILE A 183 -1.01 2.82 1.75
N ILE A 184 -1.59 2.25 0.70
CA ILE A 184 -1.69 2.91 -0.60
C ILE A 184 -3.08 3.55 -0.67
N ASP A 185 -3.13 4.82 -1.05
CA ASP A 185 -4.38 5.55 -1.24
C ASP A 185 -4.42 6.14 -2.66
N PHE A 186 -5.36 5.67 -3.47
CA PHE A 186 -5.60 6.16 -4.83
C PHE A 186 -6.74 7.16 -4.80
N ALA A 187 -6.49 8.38 -5.27
CA ALA A 187 -7.51 9.40 -5.46
C ALA A 187 -8.05 9.34 -6.89
N LEU A 188 -9.34 9.07 -7.03
CA LEU A 188 -10.05 9.02 -8.31
C LEU A 188 -10.89 10.29 -8.47
N GLY A 189 -10.75 10.98 -9.59
CA GLY A 189 -11.56 12.13 -9.93
C GLY A 189 -12.98 11.78 -10.33
N ALA A 190 -13.79 12.80 -10.63
CA ALA A 190 -15.17 12.66 -11.10
C ALA A 190 -15.30 11.87 -12.43
N ASP A 191 -14.23 11.75 -13.18
CA ASP A 191 -14.14 10.90 -14.37
C ASP A 191 -13.94 9.41 -14.06
N GLY A 192 -13.88 9.04 -12.78
CA GLY A 192 -13.67 7.68 -12.29
C GLY A 192 -12.25 7.14 -12.50
N LYS A 193 -11.28 7.99 -12.81
CA LYS A 193 -9.88 7.60 -13.03
C LYS A 193 -8.98 8.11 -11.93
N VAL A 194 -7.92 7.35 -11.68
CA VAL A 194 -6.86 7.74 -10.74
C VAL A 194 -6.15 8.99 -11.26
N GLY A 195 -6.26 10.09 -10.54
CA GLY A 195 -5.52 11.32 -10.78
C GLY A 195 -4.19 11.38 -10.01
N SER A 196 -4.14 10.71 -8.86
CA SER A 196 -2.93 10.60 -8.04
C SER A 196 -3.02 9.41 -7.09
N TRP A 197 -1.87 9.00 -6.54
CA TRP A 197 -1.83 8.02 -5.47
C TRP A 197 -0.68 8.34 -4.52
N ARG A 198 -0.78 7.82 -3.30
CA ARG A 198 0.21 8.05 -2.25
C ARG A 198 0.44 6.81 -1.42
N VAL A 199 1.61 6.72 -0.79
CA VAL A 199 1.96 5.69 0.18
C VAL A 199 2.47 6.34 1.45
N GLY A 200 1.95 5.92 2.58
CA GLY A 200 2.34 6.44 3.88
C GLY A 200 1.66 5.70 5.01
N GLN A 201 2.07 6.00 6.23
CA GLN A 201 1.44 5.50 7.45
C GLN A 201 0.35 6.47 7.92
N THR A 202 -0.56 5.99 8.74
CA THR A 202 -1.47 6.88 9.48
C THR A 202 -0.72 7.64 10.58
N PRO A 203 -1.04 8.92 10.84
CA PRO A 203 -2.12 9.70 10.23
C PRO A 203 -1.76 10.39 8.90
N GLN A 204 -0.49 10.43 8.49
CA GLN A 204 -0.03 11.28 7.39
C GLN A 204 -0.60 10.90 6.01
N VAL A 205 -0.90 9.61 5.78
CA VAL A 205 -1.58 9.18 4.55
C VAL A 205 -2.99 9.79 4.43
N ASP A 206 -3.60 10.14 5.55
CA ASP A 206 -4.95 10.72 5.64
C ASP A 206 -4.98 12.25 5.52
N TYR A 207 -3.83 12.92 5.50
CA TYR A 207 -3.77 14.38 5.34
C TYR A 207 -4.19 14.75 3.90
N VAL A 208 -5.44 15.16 3.74
CA VAL A 208 -6.02 15.50 2.43
C VAL A 208 -5.36 16.76 1.86
N GLU A 209 -5.12 17.76 2.70
CA GLU A 209 -4.51 19.03 2.32
C GLU A 209 -2.97 19.00 2.34
N GLY A 210 -2.39 17.81 2.55
CA GLY A 210 -0.94 17.68 2.69
C GLY A 210 -0.43 18.26 4.00
N CYS A 211 0.46 19.22 3.93
CA CYS A 211 1.04 19.87 5.11
C CYS A 211 0.22 21.04 5.68
N GLY A 212 -1.02 21.25 5.20
CA GLY A 212 -1.96 22.24 5.74
C GLY A 212 -1.59 23.69 5.42
#